data_0df64ec0f1ab9067d918730f8eee6231
#
_entry.id   0df64ec0f1ab9067d918730f8eee6231
#
_cell.length_a   1.000
_cell.length_b   1.000
_cell.length_c   1.000
_cell.angle_alpha   90.00
_cell.angle_beta   90.00
_cell.angle_gamma   90.00
#
_symmetry.space_group_name_H-M   'P 1'
#
loop_
_entity.id
_entity.type
_entity.pdbx_description
1 polymer ?
#
loop_
_entity_poly.entity_id
_entity_poly.type
_entity_poly.pdbx_seq_one_letter_code
_entity_poly.pdbx_strand_id
1 'polypeptide(L)'
;MKLTPGKLAGLKKVSNDRGVIAAAAMDQRGSLQKALAKEKGSAVSDAMMEEFKSLVTEVLTPHASAILLDPEWGLPASKRRSKNAGLLLAYEKTGYDKTGPGRLPDLLDNWSVRRLKEAGADCIKILLYYTPFDGKEINDKKHAWVERLGDECRANDIPFFLEFVGYEEGVDEKGFDFAKKKPEVVIESMREFTKDRYGVDVMKVEVPVNMKFVEGAKSYAGQKAYTKKEAMDLFRKAASVATKPFIYLSAGVSNAEFSESLELAAEAGVKFNGVLCGRATWKEGIPVYAKQGAEAFRKWLQSEGVKNINNVNDRLKAASSWHSIYEVEPAMVGA
;
A
#
# COMPACT_ATOMS: atom_id res chain seq x y z
N MET A 1 -12.99 15.33 11.51
CA MET A 1 -13.65 14.04 11.88
C MET A 1 -13.00 13.51 13.13
N LYS A 2 -13.77 12.95 14.07
CA LYS A 2 -13.22 12.33 15.29
C LYS A 2 -13.00 10.83 15.06
N LEU A 3 -11.84 10.33 15.49
CA LEU A 3 -11.56 8.90 15.55
C LEU A 3 -12.02 8.32 16.88
N THR A 4 -12.50 7.09 16.85
CA THR A 4 -12.75 6.30 18.06
C THR A 4 -11.41 5.93 18.73
N PRO A 5 -11.37 5.60 20.04
CA PRO A 5 -10.12 5.33 20.74
C PRO A 5 -9.25 4.24 20.11
N GLY A 6 -9.83 3.13 19.66
CA GLY A 6 -9.06 2.05 19.04
C GLY A 6 -8.53 2.45 17.66
N LYS A 7 -9.33 3.18 16.86
CA LYS A 7 -8.85 3.71 15.57
C LYS A 7 -7.72 4.70 15.77
N LEU A 8 -7.82 5.59 16.75
CA LEU A 8 -6.76 6.53 17.08
C LEU A 8 -5.48 5.80 17.51
N ALA A 9 -5.62 4.79 18.39
CA ALA A 9 -4.48 3.98 18.85
C ALA A 9 -3.81 3.25 17.69
N GLY A 10 -4.57 2.62 16.79
CA GLY A 10 -4.06 1.93 15.61
C GLY A 10 -3.31 2.86 14.67
N LEU A 11 -3.87 4.03 14.33
CA LEU A 11 -3.19 5.01 13.47
C LEU A 11 -1.89 5.54 14.09
N LYS A 12 -1.87 5.80 15.40
CA LYS A 12 -0.64 6.17 16.12
C LYS A 12 0.41 5.07 16.04
N LYS A 13 0.02 3.79 16.17
CA LYS A 13 0.93 2.65 16.11
C LYS A 13 1.61 2.48 14.74
N VAL A 14 0.90 2.79 13.66
CA VAL A 14 1.43 2.64 12.29
C VAL A 14 2.08 3.91 11.74
N SER A 15 2.18 4.96 12.54
CA SER A 15 2.76 6.25 12.17
C SER A 15 4.07 6.53 12.95
N ASN A 16 4.91 7.38 12.39
CA ASN A 16 6.04 7.95 13.11
C ASN A 16 5.58 9.13 14.00
N ASP A 17 6.52 9.72 14.76
CA ASP A 17 6.26 10.84 15.70
C ASP A 17 5.68 12.09 15.03
N ARG A 18 5.85 12.22 13.71
CA ARG A 18 5.23 13.30 12.91
C ARG A 18 3.78 13.02 12.50
N GLY A 19 3.22 11.85 12.83
CA GLY A 19 1.93 11.40 12.30
C GLY A 19 1.97 11.08 10.80
N VAL A 20 3.12 10.66 10.28
CA VAL A 20 3.31 10.23 8.89
C VAL A 20 3.46 8.71 8.87
N ILE A 21 2.76 8.06 7.95
CA ILE A 21 2.82 6.60 7.76
C ILE A 21 4.01 6.28 6.84
N ALA A 22 5.10 5.79 7.40
CA ALA A 22 6.31 5.38 6.69
C ALA A 22 6.43 3.84 6.73
N ALA A 23 5.46 3.15 6.12
CA ALA A 23 5.29 1.71 6.31
C ALA A 23 5.92 0.87 5.21
N ALA A 24 6.53 -0.24 5.61
CA ALA A 24 6.93 -1.32 4.71
C ALA A 24 5.75 -2.22 4.36
N ALA A 25 5.79 -2.91 3.21
CA ALA A 25 4.76 -3.85 2.78
C ALA A 25 5.36 -5.17 2.30
N MET A 26 4.82 -6.27 2.84
CA MET A 26 5.24 -7.65 2.52
C MET A 26 4.03 -8.60 2.51
N ASP A 27 2.89 -8.13 2.02
CA ASP A 27 1.62 -8.87 1.91
C ASP A 27 1.49 -9.68 0.61
N GLN A 28 2.48 -9.62 -0.29
CA GLN A 28 2.50 -10.39 -1.52
C GLN A 28 2.55 -11.90 -1.20
N ARG A 29 1.68 -12.68 -1.84
CA ARG A 29 1.53 -14.13 -1.67
C ARG A 29 1.86 -14.85 -2.97
N GLY A 30 0.90 -15.20 -3.78
CA GLY A 30 1.13 -15.92 -5.03
C GLY A 30 2.07 -15.22 -6.01
N SER A 31 2.10 -13.89 -6.07
CA SER A 31 3.04 -13.15 -6.90
C SER A 31 4.50 -13.27 -6.43
N LEU A 32 4.72 -13.27 -5.11
CA LEU A 32 6.04 -13.51 -4.52
C LEU A 32 6.49 -14.95 -4.76
N GLN A 33 5.60 -15.92 -4.50
CA GLN A 33 5.87 -17.35 -4.70
C GLN A 33 6.28 -17.64 -6.14
N LYS A 34 5.53 -17.08 -7.12
CA LYS A 34 5.87 -17.21 -8.56
C LYS A 34 7.21 -16.57 -8.90
N ALA A 35 7.53 -15.40 -8.33
CA ALA A 35 8.79 -14.72 -8.58
C ALA A 35 9.98 -15.51 -8.02
N LEU A 36 9.87 -16.01 -6.79
CA LEU A 36 10.88 -16.85 -6.17
C LEU A 36 11.08 -18.17 -6.94
N ALA A 37 9.98 -18.84 -7.33
CA ALA A 37 10.03 -20.09 -8.10
C ALA A 37 10.72 -19.90 -9.46
N LYS A 38 10.45 -18.79 -10.14
CA LYS A 38 11.10 -18.42 -11.40
C LYS A 38 12.61 -18.28 -11.26
N GLU A 39 13.08 -17.57 -10.23
CA GLU A 39 14.51 -17.33 -10.00
C GLU A 39 15.23 -18.58 -9.48
N LYS A 40 14.54 -19.41 -8.70
CA LYS A 40 15.07 -20.67 -8.16
C LYS A 40 15.09 -21.79 -9.20
N GLY A 41 14.20 -21.76 -10.21
CA GLY A 41 14.01 -22.82 -11.18
C GLY A 41 13.26 -24.06 -10.63
N SER A 42 12.63 -23.94 -9.45
CA SER A 42 11.87 -25.03 -8.82
C SER A 42 10.81 -24.48 -7.85
N ALA A 43 9.92 -25.34 -7.36
CA ALA A 43 8.86 -24.97 -6.43
C ALA A 43 9.40 -24.31 -5.14
N VAL A 44 8.60 -23.42 -4.57
CA VAL A 44 8.88 -22.70 -3.32
C VAL A 44 7.95 -23.26 -2.24
N SER A 45 8.52 -23.68 -1.12
CA SER A 45 7.76 -24.18 0.04
C SER A 45 7.21 -23.02 0.90
N ASP A 46 6.22 -23.32 1.73
CA ASP A 46 5.68 -22.37 2.71
C ASP A 46 6.76 -21.87 3.68
N ALA A 47 7.65 -22.75 4.12
CA ALA A 47 8.79 -22.38 4.96
C ALA A 47 9.70 -21.33 4.31
N MET A 48 9.94 -21.44 2.99
CA MET A 48 10.70 -20.41 2.26
C MET A 48 9.96 -19.08 2.17
N MET A 49 8.63 -19.11 2.02
CA MET A 49 7.80 -17.91 2.02
C MET A 49 7.86 -17.21 3.38
N GLU A 50 7.69 -17.96 4.46
CA GLU A 50 7.78 -17.45 5.84
C GLU A 50 9.17 -16.90 6.17
N GLU A 51 10.24 -17.60 5.75
CA GLU A 51 11.61 -17.17 5.96
C GLU A 51 11.91 -15.86 5.22
N PHE A 52 11.53 -15.77 3.93
CA PHE A 52 11.71 -14.55 3.15
C PHE A 52 11.03 -13.36 3.81
N LYS A 53 9.74 -13.51 4.19
CA LYS A 53 8.95 -12.47 4.86
C LYS A 53 9.55 -12.11 6.23
N SER A 54 10.03 -13.08 6.96
CA SER A 54 10.67 -12.88 8.27
C SER A 54 11.94 -12.05 8.16
N LEU A 55 12.79 -12.32 7.16
CA LEU A 55 14.02 -11.56 6.90
C LEU A 55 13.72 -10.11 6.50
N VAL A 56 12.78 -9.90 5.58
CA VAL A 56 12.35 -8.54 5.19
C VAL A 56 11.81 -7.78 6.40
N THR A 57 10.96 -8.41 7.20
CA THR A 57 10.37 -7.79 8.39
C THR A 57 11.41 -7.41 9.42
N GLU A 58 12.31 -8.34 9.76
CA GLU A 58 13.37 -8.13 10.76
C GLU A 58 14.31 -6.98 10.38
N VAL A 59 14.73 -6.94 9.11
CA VAL A 59 15.74 -5.97 8.66
C VAL A 59 15.16 -4.61 8.31
N LEU A 60 13.96 -4.54 7.74
CA LEU A 60 13.42 -3.26 7.27
C LEU A 60 12.56 -2.52 8.32
N THR A 61 11.95 -3.22 9.29
CA THR A 61 11.07 -2.55 10.25
C THR A 61 11.76 -1.62 11.26
N PRO A 62 13.06 -1.74 11.57
CA PRO A 62 13.79 -0.69 12.31
C PRO A 62 13.80 0.67 11.58
N HIS A 63 13.57 0.67 10.27
CA HIS A 63 13.54 1.86 9.40
C HIS A 63 12.12 2.23 8.94
N ALA A 64 11.09 1.61 9.51
CA ALA A 64 9.70 1.84 9.13
C ALA A 64 8.81 2.10 10.34
N SER A 65 7.73 2.88 10.16
CA SER A 65 6.73 3.07 11.21
C SER A 65 5.83 1.85 11.40
N ALA A 66 5.68 1.02 10.37
CA ALA A 66 4.85 -0.19 10.39
C ALA A 66 5.26 -1.16 9.30
N ILE A 67 4.68 -2.36 9.35
CA ILE A 67 4.74 -3.32 8.26
C ILE A 67 3.34 -3.89 7.96
N LEU A 68 3.04 -4.03 6.67
CA LEU A 68 1.89 -4.78 6.19
C LEU A 68 2.30 -6.21 5.86
N LEU A 69 1.61 -7.16 6.45
CA LEU A 69 1.78 -8.60 6.23
C LEU A 69 0.44 -9.26 5.87
N ASP A 70 0.50 -10.46 5.32
CA ASP A 70 -0.64 -11.35 5.18
C ASP A 70 -0.70 -12.35 6.36
N PRO A 71 -1.87 -12.90 6.71
CA PRO A 71 -1.95 -13.88 7.78
C PRO A 71 -1.50 -15.31 7.38
N GLU A 72 -1.36 -15.60 6.07
CA GLU A 72 -1.02 -16.94 5.58
C GLU A 72 0.45 -17.29 5.85
N TRP A 73 1.40 -16.46 5.39
CA TRP A 73 2.84 -16.66 5.59
C TRP A 73 3.51 -15.52 6.37
N GLY A 74 2.76 -14.47 6.70
CA GLY A 74 3.30 -13.27 7.35
C GLY A 74 3.20 -13.29 8.87
N LEU A 75 2.34 -14.13 9.50
CA LEU A 75 2.19 -14.13 10.95
C LEU A 75 3.48 -14.52 11.70
N PRO A 76 4.27 -15.53 11.29
CA PRO A 76 5.58 -15.78 11.90
C PRO A 76 6.51 -14.57 11.80
N ALA A 77 6.50 -13.87 10.64
CA ALA A 77 7.29 -12.68 10.42
C ALA A 77 6.86 -11.50 11.33
N SER A 78 5.57 -11.38 11.65
CA SER A 78 5.07 -10.30 12.52
C SER A 78 5.73 -10.25 13.88
N LYS A 79 6.17 -11.42 14.40
CA LYS A 79 6.87 -11.54 15.68
C LYS A 79 8.31 -11.03 15.64
N ARG A 80 8.88 -10.86 14.44
CA ARG A 80 10.26 -10.40 14.20
C ARG A 80 10.36 -8.90 13.92
N ARG A 81 9.21 -8.20 13.85
CA ARG A 81 9.22 -6.76 13.60
C ARG A 81 9.85 -5.98 14.76
N SER A 82 10.41 -4.84 14.46
CA SER A 82 10.84 -3.86 15.47
C SER A 82 9.68 -3.57 16.44
N LYS A 83 9.99 -3.43 17.72
CA LYS A 83 8.99 -3.13 18.77
C LYS A 83 8.23 -1.81 18.53
N ASN A 84 8.85 -0.89 17.81
CA ASN A 84 8.28 0.42 17.48
C ASN A 84 7.44 0.39 16.20
N ALA A 85 7.51 -0.68 15.41
CA ALA A 85 6.75 -0.80 14.18
C ALA A 85 5.35 -1.39 14.42
N GLY A 86 4.32 -0.70 13.97
CA GLY A 86 2.94 -1.21 13.96
C GLY A 86 2.74 -2.35 12.95
N LEU A 87 1.61 -3.03 13.06
CA LEU A 87 1.24 -4.15 12.20
C LEU A 87 -0.07 -3.88 11.47
N LEU A 88 -0.03 -3.90 10.14
CA LEU A 88 -1.22 -4.02 9.30
C LEU A 88 -1.34 -5.48 8.84
N LEU A 89 -2.55 -6.04 8.83
CA LEU A 89 -2.81 -7.35 8.25
C LEU A 89 -3.76 -7.25 7.06
N ALA A 90 -3.40 -7.95 5.98
CA ALA A 90 -4.23 -8.07 4.78
C ALA A 90 -5.35 -9.08 5.03
N TYR A 91 -6.57 -8.75 4.59
CA TYR A 91 -7.76 -9.58 4.82
C TYR A 91 -8.32 -10.17 3.52
N GLU A 92 -7.99 -9.59 2.37
CA GLU A 92 -8.43 -10.08 1.07
C GLU A 92 -7.76 -11.39 0.66
N LYS A 93 -8.47 -12.25 -0.11
CA LYS A 93 -7.86 -13.31 -0.90
C LYS A 93 -6.98 -12.73 -1.99
N THR A 94 -6.02 -13.51 -2.47
CA THR A 94 -5.19 -13.19 -3.63
C THR A 94 -5.61 -14.04 -4.83
N GLY A 95 -5.34 -13.57 -6.06
CA GLY A 95 -5.57 -14.33 -7.29
C GLY A 95 -6.98 -14.23 -7.88
N TYR A 96 -7.87 -13.43 -7.28
CA TYR A 96 -9.22 -13.20 -7.79
C TYR A 96 -9.28 -12.23 -8.97
N ASP A 97 -8.25 -11.48 -9.17
CA ASP A 97 -8.13 -10.37 -10.12
C ASP A 97 -8.33 -10.75 -11.60
N LYS A 98 -8.29 -12.06 -11.93
CA LYS A 98 -8.47 -12.59 -13.29
C LYS A 98 -9.49 -13.71 -13.41
N THR A 99 -10.29 -13.95 -12.39
CA THR A 99 -11.24 -15.09 -12.35
C THR A 99 -12.59 -14.80 -12.96
N GLY A 100 -12.87 -13.54 -13.33
CA GLY A 100 -14.12 -13.14 -13.94
C GLY A 100 -14.16 -11.65 -14.26
N PRO A 101 -15.22 -11.19 -14.95
CA PRO A 101 -15.38 -9.78 -15.28
C PRO A 101 -15.49 -8.94 -14.01
N GLY A 102 -14.83 -7.77 -14.02
CA GLY A 102 -14.89 -6.83 -12.93
C GLY A 102 -13.98 -7.17 -11.76
N ARG A 103 -13.19 -8.25 -11.78
CA ARG A 103 -12.25 -8.61 -10.72
C ARG A 103 -12.87 -8.49 -9.33
N LEU A 104 -13.99 -9.21 -9.12
CA LEU A 104 -14.76 -9.15 -7.87
C LEU A 104 -13.93 -9.66 -6.69
N PRO A 105 -13.88 -8.91 -5.58
CA PRO A 105 -13.05 -9.25 -4.43
C PRO A 105 -13.65 -10.37 -3.58
N ASP A 106 -12.79 -11.05 -2.82
CA ASP A 106 -13.16 -12.04 -1.83
C ASP A 106 -12.27 -11.93 -0.58
N LEU A 107 -12.72 -12.49 0.53
CA LEU A 107 -12.02 -12.49 1.81
C LEU A 107 -11.42 -13.85 2.12
N LEU A 108 -10.41 -13.86 2.98
CA LEU A 108 -9.83 -15.09 3.51
C LEU A 108 -10.89 -15.83 4.38
N ASP A 109 -11.24 -17.06 3.99
CA ASP A 109 -12.35 -17.82 4.57
C ASP A 109 -12.24 -18.05 6.08
N ASN A 110 -11.02 -18.21 6.58
CA ASN A 110 -10.73 -18.53 7.97
C ASN A 110 -10.46 -17.29 8.84
N TRP A 111 -10.58 -16.09 8.28
CA TRP A 111 -10.28 -14.84 8.95
C TRP A 111 -11.51 -13.94 9.08
N SER A 112 -11.45 -13.04 10.03
CA SER A 112 -12.37 -11.92 10.22
C SER A 112 -11.57 -10.75 10.79
N VAL A 113 -12.11 -9.54 10.77
CA VAL A 113 -11.46 -8.38 11.40
C VAL A 113 -11.14 -8.65 12.86
N ARG A 114 -12.07 -9.29 13.59
CA ARG A 114 -11.85 -9.69 14.98
C ARG A 114 -10.65 -10.63 15.14
N ARG A 115 -10.57 -11.69 14.34
CA ARG A 115 -9.45 -12.66 14.40
C ARG A 115 -8.13 -12.03 14.03
N LEU A 116 -8.10 -11.12 13.04
CA LEU A 116 -6.91 -10.38 12.68
C LEU A 116 -6.45 -9.46 13.81
N LYS A 117 -7.38 -8.77 14.49
CA LYS A 117 -7.10 -7.96 15.67
C LYS A 117 -6.55 -8.82 16.81
N GLU A 118 -7.15 -9.97 17.09
CA GLU A 118 -6.67 -10.95 18.08
C GLU A 118 -5.29 -11.52 17.73
N ALA A 119 -4.96 -11.63 16.43
CA ALA A 119 -3.63 -11.99 15.94
C ALA A 119 -2.60 -10.85 16.05
N GLY A 120 -3.01 -9.68 16.51
CA GLY A 120 -2.13 -8.54 16.81
C GLY A 120 -2.11 -7.43 15.76
N ALA A 121 -3.07 -7.40 14.83
CA ALA A 121 -3.20 -6.28 13.90
C ALA A 121 -3.54 -4.97 14.63
N ASP A 122 -2.80 -3.92 14.33
CA ASP A 122 -3.12 -2.55 14.72
C ASP A 122 -4.07 -1.90 13.71
N CYS A 123 -4.05 -2.34 12.44
CA CYS A 123 -4.92 -1.89 11.37
C CYS A 123 -5.24 -3.05 10.41
N ILE A 124 -6.40 -2.96 9.75
CA ILE A 124 -6.80 -3.88 8.68
C ILE A 124 -6.56 -3.24 7.32
N LYS A 125 -6.03 -4.01 6.37
CA LYS A 125 -5.86 -3.58 4.98
C LYS A 125 -6.61 -4.49 4.04
N ILE A 126 -7.24 -3.91 3.05
CA ILE A 126 -7.90 -4.59 1.93
C ILE A 126 -7.33 -4.04 0.62
N LEU A 127 -7.06 -4.92 -0.35
CA LEU A 127 -6.84 -4.55 -1.74
C LEU A 127 -8.12 -4.77 -2.53
N LEU A 128 -8.52 -3.79 -3.31
CA LEU A 128 -9.62 -3.82 -4.26
C LEU A 128 -9.11 -3.42 -5.65
N TYR A 129 -9.34 -4.27 -6.65
CA TYR A 129 -9.26 -3.84 -8.05
C TYR A 129 -10.51 -3.03 -8.38
N TYR A 130 -10.32 -1.79 -8.81
CA TYR A 130 -11.45 -0.90 -9.05
C TYR A 130 -11.21 0.02 -10.26
N THR A 131 -12.25 0.16 -11.07
CA THR A 131 -12.37 1.23 -12.06
C THR A 131 -13.77 1.81 -11.99
N PRO A 132 -13.91 3.15 -11.96
CA PRO A 132 -15.23 3.79 -11.96
C PRO A 132 -16.03 3.52 -13.25
N PHE A 133 -15.36 3.00 -14.28
CA PHE A 133 -15.93 2.74 -15.61
C PHE A 133 -16.48 1.32 -15.79
N ASP A 134 -16.37 0.45 -14.79
CA ASP A 134 -17.07 -0.83 -14.79
C ASP A 134 -18.59 -0.62 -14.78
N GLY A 135 -19.34 -1.60 -15.29
CA GLY A 135 -20.79 -1.56 -15.25
C GLY A 135 -21.34 -1.38 -13.82
N LYS A 136 -22.50 -0.69 -13.73
CA LYS A 136 -23.14 -0.37 -12.45
C LYS A 136 -23.27 -1.59 -11.53
N GLU A 137 -23.66 -2.74 -12.06
CA GLU A 137 -23.84 -3.97 -11.26
C GLU A 137 -22.53 -4.43 -10.61
N ILE A 138 -21.40 -4.36 -11.32
CA ILE A 138 -20.07 -4.72 -10.82
C ILE A 138 -19.67 -3.76 -9.71
N ASN A 139 -19.80 -2.45 -9.95
CA ASN A 139 -19.41 -1.45 -8.97
C ASN A 139 -20.31 -1.42 -7.73
N ASP A 140 -21.62 -1.66 -7.88
CA ASP A 140 -22.54 -1.80 -6.74
C ASP A 140 -22.12 -2.98 -5.82
N LYS A 141 -21.70 -4.12 -6.40
CA LYS A 141 -21.18 -5.26 -5.62
C LYS A 141 -19.90 -4.88 -4.85
N LYS A 142 -18.96 -4.19 -5.49
CA LYS A 142 -17.72 -3.71 -4.86
C LYS A 142 -18.01 -2.69 -3.77
N HIS A 143 -18.89 -1.74 -4.01
CA HIS A 143 -19.29 -0.73 -3.03
C HIS A 143 -19.91 -1.38 -1.78
N ALA A 144 -20.90 -2.25 -1.96
CA ALA A 144 -21.53 -2.97 -0.86
C ALA A 144 -20.52 -3.86 -0.09
N TRP A 145 -19.53 -4.44 -0.78
CA TRP A 145 -18.49 -5.22 -0.14
C TRP A 145 -17.58 -4.35 0.75
N VAL A 146 -17.16 -3.19 0.27
CA VAL A 146 -16.35 -2.25 1.05
C VAL A 146 -17.13 -1.68 2.25
N GLU A 147 -18.43 -1.37 2.09
CA GLU A 147 -19.30 -0.92 3.18
C GLU A 147 -19.36 -1.94 4.32
N ARG A 148 -19.57 -3.24 4.00
CA ARG A 148 -19.57 -4.31 5.01
C ARG A 148 -18.25 -4.40 5.78
N LEU A 149 -17.13 -4.24 5.09
CA LEU A 149 -15.80 -4.24 5.72
C LEU A 149 -15.59 -3.03 6.61
N GLY A 150 -16.05 -1.86 6.18
CA GLY A 150 -16.03 -0.66 7.00
C GLY A 150 -16.84 -0.82 8.28
N ASP A 151 -18.02 -1.47 8.19
CA ASP A 151 -18.85 -1.78 9.35
C ASP A 151 -18.19 -2.80 10.28
N GLU A 152 -17.56 -3.85 9.73
CA GLU A 152 -16.82 -4.83 10.52
C GLU A 152 -15.63 -4.19 11.25
N CYS A 153 -14.86 -3.33 10.57
CA CYS A 153 -13.77 -2.58 11.19
C CYS A 153 -14.25 -1.61 12.27
N ARG A 154 -15.39 -0.94 12.05
CA ARG A 154 -16.01 -0.04 13.01
C ARG A 154 -16.47 -0.81 14.25
N ALA A 155 -17.13 -1.96 14.08
CA ALA A 155 -17.59 -2.80 15.19
C ALA A 155 -16.45 -3.35 16.05
N ASN A 156 -15.26 -3.51 15.46
CA ASN A 156 -14.06 -3.97 16.17
C ASN A 156 -13.16 -2.83 16.66
N ASP A 157 -13.54 -1.58 16.44
CA ASP A 157 -12.76 -0.38 16.79
C ASP A 157 -11.29 -0.49 16.33
N ILE A 158 -11.09 -0.67 15.01
CA ILE A 158 -9.78 -0.82 14.37
C ILE A 158 -9.75 -0.02 13.06
N PRO A 159 -8.63 0.64 12.71
CA PRO A 159 -8.52 1.40 11.46
C PRO A 159 -8.64 0.52 10.22
N PHE A 160 -9.35 1.03 9.22
CA PHE A 160 -9.53 0.42 7.91
C PHE A 160 -8.71 1.15 6.84
N PHE A 161 -7.74 0.45 6.25
CA PHE A 161 -6.93 0.89 5.12
C PHE A 161 -7.47 0.26 3.84
N LEU A 162 -8.03 1.05 2.95
CA LEU A 162 -8.47 0.58 1.64
C LEU A 162 -7.43 0.90 0.57
N GLU A 163 -6.80 -0.14 0.03
CA GLU A 163 -5.97 -0.07 -1.16
C GLU A 163 -6.84 -0.31 -2.39
N PHE A 164 -6.84 0.60 -3.34
CA PHE A 164 -7.46 0.36 -4.64
C PHE A 164 -6.45 0.54 -5.76
N VAL A 165 -6.50 -0.40 -6.71
CA VAL A 165 -5.62 -0.46 -7.87
C VAL A 165 -6.49 -0.42 -9.12
N GLY A 166 -6.18 0.56 -9.97
CA GLY A 166 -6.89 0.77 -11.23
C GLY A 166 -6.58 -0.29 -12.27
N TYR A 167 -7.56 -0.58 -13.11
CA TYR A 167 -7.42 -1.47 -14.26
C TYR A 167 -8.40 -1.08 -15.37
N GLU A 168 -8.18 -1.67 -16.53
CA GLU A 168 -9.13 -1.70 -17.63
C GLU A 168 -9.07 -3.10 -18.27
N GLU A 169 -10.23 -3.72 -18.50
CA GLU A 169 -10.25 -5.05 -19.06
C GLU A 169 -9.61 -5.09 -20.46
N GLY A 170 -8.71 -6.06 -20.66
CA GLY A 170 -7.98 -6.24 -21.90
C GLY A 170 -6.84 -5.24 -22.17
N VAL A 171 -6.58 -4.33 -21.26
CA VAL A 171 -5.48 -3.32 -21.37
C VAL A 171 -4.37 -3.64 -20.40
N ASP A 172 -3.12 -3.49 -20.84
CA ASP A 172 -1.94 -3.58 -19.96
C ASP A 172 -1.87 -2.34 -19.05
N GLU A 173 -2.05 -2.53 -17.74
CA GLU A 173 -2.01 -1.45 -16.74
C GLU A 173 -0.65 -0.75 -16.65
N LYS A 174 0.40 -1.32 -17.22
CA LYS A 174 1.74 -0.70 -17.32
C LYS A 174 2.00 -0.05 -18.66
N GLY A 175 1.11 -0.25 -19.62
CA GLY A 175 1.21 0.24 -20.99
C GLY A 175 0.81 1.71 -21.14
N PHE A 176 1.13 2.24 -22.33
CA PHE A 176 0.87 3.64 -22.67
C PHE A 176 -0.63 3.98 -22.69
N ASP A 177 -1.45 3.07 -23.21
CA ASP A 177 -2.90 3.33 -23.33
C ASP A 177 -3.57 3.48 -21.97
N PHE A 178 -3.21 2.61 -21.00
CA PHE A 178 -3.66 2.79 -19.63
C PHE A 178 -3.08 4.03 -18.98
N ALA A 179 -1.82 4.39 -19.26
CA ALA A 179 -1.18 5.58 -18.69
C ALA A 179 -1.97 6.87 -18.98
N LYS A 180 -2.64 6.96 -20.13
CA LYS A 180 -3.51 8.10 -20.48
C LYS A 180 -4.82 8.16 -19.68
N LYS A 181 -5.33 7.01 -19.26
CA LYS A 181 -6.58 6.87 -18.49
C LYS A 181 -6.36 6.85 -16.99
N LYS A 182 -5.18 6.42 -16.57
CA LYS A 182 -4.83 6.23 -15.16
C LYS A 182 -5.19 7.40 -14.25
N PRO A 183 -4.92 8.68 -14.62
CA PRO A 183 -5.27 9.81 -13.77
C PRO A 183 -6.76 9.86 -13.45
N GLU A 184 -7.62 9.64 -14.44
CA GLU A 184 -9.07 9.67 -14.24
C GLU A 184 -9.52 8.50 -13.36
N VAL A 185 -9.01 7.29 -13.61
CA VAL A 185 -9.28 6.12 -12.77
C VAL A 185 -8.90 6.39 -11.31
N VAL A 186 -7.70 6.92 -11.05
CA VAL A 186 -7.23 7.20 -9.69
C VAL A 186 -8.08 8.29 -9.02
N ILE A 187 -8.33 9.40 -9.71
CA ILE A 187 -9.09 10.54 -9.17
C ILE A 187 -10.51 10.13 -8.81
N GLU A 188 -11.22 9.44 -9.71
CA GLU A 188 -12.62 9.06 -9.47
C GLU A 188 -12.72 7.93 -8.43
N SER A 189 -11.73 7.02 -8.37
CA SER A 189 -11.64 6.03 -7.28
C SER A 189 -11.44 6.71 -5.92
N MET A 190 -10.56 7.70 -5.82
CA MET A 190 -10.37 8.48 -4.59
C MET A 190 -11.65 9.26 -4.22
N ARG A 191 -12.32 9.86 -5.20
CA ARG A 191 -13.60 10.55 -5.00
C ARG A 191 -14.68 9.62 -4.46
N GLU A 192 -14.73 8.38 -4.96
CA GLU A 192 -15.70 7.39 -4.48
C GLU A 192 -15.40 6.97 -3.05
N PHE A 193 -14.20 6.45 -2.79
CA PHE A 193 -13.89 5.81 -1.51
C PHE A 193 -13.54 6.77 -0.37
N THR A 194 -13.48 8.08 -0.63
CA THR A 194 -13.40 9.09 0.43
C THR A 194 -14.73 9.33 1.16
N LYS A 195 -15.86 8.81 0.61
CA LYS A 195 -17.20 8.97 1.20
C LYS A 195 -17.32 8.23 2.53
N ASP A 196 -17.99 8.83 3.51
CA ASP A 196 -18.10 8.32 4.89
C ASP A 196 -18.78 6.94 5.00
N ARG A 197 -19.66 6.60 4.06
CA ARG A 197 -20.39 5.33 4.04
C ARG A 197 -19.48 4.11 4.03
N TYR A 198 -18.28 4.23 3.47
CA TYR A 198 -17.33 3.12 3.39
C TYR A 198 -16.56 2.85 4.67
N GLY A 199 -16.59 3.76 5.65
CA GLY A 199 -15.86 3.59 6.90
C GLY A 199 -14.35 3.52 6.74
N VAL A 200 -13.80 3.92 5.59
CA VAL A 200 -12.36 3.97 5.31
C VAL A 200 -11.72 5.06 6.16
N ASP A 201 -10.63 4.71 6.84
CA ASP A 201 -9.86 5.65 7.65
C ASP A 201 -8.62 6.17 6.91
N VAL A 202 -7.99 5.34 6.06
CA VAL A 202 -6.85 5.74 5.22
C VAL A 202 -6.99 5.09 3.84
N MET A 203 -6.87 5.89 2.80
CA MET A 203 -6.79 5.38 1.43
C MET A 203 -5.33 5.08 1.07
N LYS A 204 -5.06 3.90 0.53
CA LYS A 204 -3.78 3.54 -0.07
C LYS A 204 -3.93 3.58 -1.58
N VAL A 205 -3.29 4.54 -2.23
CA VAL A 205 -3.59 4.92 -3.61
C VAL A 205 -2.37 4.79 -4.52
N GLU A 206 -2.62 4.54 -5.78
CA GLU A 206 -1.59 4.68 -6.80
C GLU A 206 -1.24 6.15 -7.02
N VAL A 207 0.01 6.42 -7.42
CA VAL A 207 0.33 7.72 -8.03
C VAL A 207 -0.49 7.91 -9.31
N PRO A 208 -1.04 9.12 -9.56
CA PRO A 208 -2.01 9.31 -10.64
C PRO A 208 -1.43 9.20 -12.06
N VAL A 209 -0.10 9.20 -12.21
CA VAL A 209 0.58 9.10 -13.50
C VAL A 209 1.59 7.94 -13.51
N ASN A 210 1.90 7.41 -14.69
CA ASN A 210 3.03 6.50 -14.86
C ASN A 210 4.24 7.33 -15.30
N MET A 211 5.28 7.42 -14.45
CA MET A 211 6.46 8.28 -14.66
C MET A 211 7.19 7.99 -15.97
N LYS A 212 7.12 6.75 -16.50
CA LYS A 212 7.71 6.38 -17.79
C LYS A 212 7.13 7.14 -18.98
N PHE A 213 5.93 7.69 -18.83
CA PHE A 213 5.22 8.44 -19.87
C PHE A 213 5.07 9.94 -19.54
N VAL A 214 5.83 10.44 -18.55
CA VAL A 214 5.89 11.86 -18.20
C VAL A 214 7.13 12.50 -18.81
N GLU A 215 6.96 13.33 -19.85
CA GLU A 215 8.06 14.06 -20.47
C GLU A 215 8.71 15.03 -19.46
N GLY A 216 10.04 14.96 -19.34
CA GLY A 216 10.82 15.70 -18.35
C GLY A 216 11.05 14.97 -17.02
N ALA A 217 10.49 13.76 -16.83
CA ALA A 217 10.84 12.89 -15.73
C ALA A 217 12.16 12.15 -16.01
N LYS A 218 12.93 11.81 -14.96
CA LYS A 218 14.16 11.00 -15.09
C LYS A 218 13.85 9.59 -15.61
N SER A 219 12.67 9.06 -15.24
CA SER A 219 12.16 7.74 -15.65
C SER A 219 11.51 7.74 -17.04
N TYR A 220 11.48 8.86 -17.76
CA TYR A 220 10.82 8.98 -19.06
C TYR A 220 11.38 7.99 -20.09
N ALA A 221 10.48 7.22 -20.71
CA ALA A 221 10.84 6.16 -21.66
C ALA A 221 10.62 6.52 -23.16
N GLY A 222 10.50 7.82 -23.47
CA GLY A 222 10.44 8.31 -24.86
C GLY A 222 9.03 8.41 -25.45
N GLN A 223 7.98 7.95 -24.77
CA GLN A 223 6.58 8.07 -25.21
C GLN A 223 5.78 8.94 -24.25
N LYS A 224 5.31 10.10 -24.71
CA LYS A 224 4.68 11.10 -23.87
C LYS A 224 3.17 10.91 -23.74
N ALA A 225 2.68 10.68 -22.52
CA ALA A 225 1.28 10.87 -22.14
C ALA A 225 1.06 12.29 -21.57
N TYR A 226 1.99 12.76 -20.75
CA TYR A 226 1.91 14.05 -20.05
C TYR A 226 3.27 14.74 -20.01
N THR A 227 3.26 16.08 -20.00
CA THR A 227 4.38 16.90 -19.56
C THR A 227 4.51 16.85 -18.04
N LYS A 228 5.67 17.21 -17.47
CA LYS A 228 5.87 17.31 -16.02
C LYS A 228 4.86 18.24 -15.37
N LYS A 229 4.53 19.38 -16.03
CA LYS A 229 3.53 20.34 -15.52
C LYS A 229 2.13 19.72 -15.45
N GLU A 230 1.68 19.08 -16.51
CA GLU A 230 0.38 18.38 -16.52
C GLU A 230 0.33 17.27 -15.47
N ALA A 231 1.41 16.50 -15.30
CA ALA A 231 1.51 15.50 -14.26
C ALA A 231 1.34 16.10 -12.86
N MET A 232 1.99 17.23 -12.56
CA MET A 232 1.82 17.96 -11.30
C MET A 232 0.38 18.44 -11.09
N ASP A 233 -0.30 18.90 -12.13
CA ASP A 233 -1.72 19.30 -12.06
C ASP A 233 -2.62 18.09 -11.74
N LEU A 234 -2.32 16.91 -12.32
CA LEU A 234 -3.03 15.67 -12.03
C LEU A 234 -2.82 15.19 -10.58
N PHE A 235 -1.62 15.32 -10.02
CA PHE A 235 -1.35 15.07 -8.61
C PHE A 235 -2.18 15.99 -7.72
N ARG A 236 -2.25 17.29 -8.00
CA ARG A 236 -3.08 18.26 -7.27
C ARG A 236 -4.57 17.90 -7.36
N LYS A 237 -5.03 17.55 -8.57
CA LYS A 237 -6.43 17.17 -8.80
C LYS A 237 -6.80 15.91 -8.02
N ALA A 238 -5.93 14.89 -8.02
CA ALA A 238 -6.15 13.68 -7.22
C ALA A 238 -6.22 13.98 -5.71
N ALA A 239 -5.30 14.79 -5.20
CA ALA A 239 -5.31 15.17 -3.79
C ALA A 239 -6.54 16.00 -3.38
N SER A 240 -7.05 16.86 -4.28
CA SER A 240 -8.17 17.77 -3.99
C SER A 240 -9.52 17.06 -3.76
N VAL A 241 -9.67 15.81 -4.19
CA VAL A 241 -10.91 15.05 -3.98
C VAL A 241 -10.90 14.24 -2.69
N ALA A 242 -9.73 14.12 -2.04
CA ALA A 242 -9.59 13.33 -0.82
C ALA A 242 -10.04 14.14 0.42
N THR A 243 -11.00 13.60 1.17
CA THR A 243 -11.39 14.10 2.49
C THR A 243 -10.87 13.24 3.63
N LYS A 244 -10.20 12.14 3.30
CA LYS A 244 -9.52 11.21 4.21
C LYS A 244 -8.02 11.26 4.00
N PRO A 245 -7.21 10.88 5.01
CA PRO A 245 -5.79 10.67 4.81
C PRO A 245 -5.55 9.68 3.66
N PHE A 246 -4.52 9.95 2.86
CA PHE A 246 -4.10 9.00 1.83
C PHE A 246 -2.58 8.83 1.78
N ILE A 247 -2.16 7.63 1.45
CA ILE A 247 -0.78 7.22 1.33
C ILE A 247 -0.53 6.58 -0.03
N TYR A 248 0.68 6.73 -0.57
CA TYR A 248 1.01 6.16 -1.87
C TYR A 248 1.52 4.73 -1.78
N LEU A 249 1.20 3.93 -2.79
CA LEU A 249 1.75 2.61 -3.06
C LEU A 249 2.74 2.64 -4.23
N SER A 250 3.71 1.72 -4.24
CA SER A 250 4.78 1.70 -5.25
C SER A 250 4.41 0.94 -6.54
N ALA A 251 3.27 0.28 -6.62
CA ALA A 251 2.81 -0.52 -7.77
C ALA A 251 3.85 -1.50 -8.37
N GLY A 252 4.93 -1.80 -7.63
CA GLY A 252 6.02 -2.68 -8.08
C GLY A 252 7.00 -2.05 -9.06
N VAL A 253 7.01 -0.73 -9.22
CA VAL A 253 8.06 0.01 -9.94
C VAL A 253 9.41 -0.06 -9.21
N SER A 254 10.48 0.46 -9.81
CA SER A 254 11.79 0.55 -9.15
C SER A 254 11.78 1.53 -7.98
N ASN A 255 12.77 1.43 -7.08
CA ASN A 255 12.94 2.39 -5.99
C ASN A 255 13.13 3.83 -6.53
N ALA A 256 13.94 3.98 -7.58
CA ALA A 256 14.20 5.27 -8.20
C ALA A 256 12.92 5.90 -8.78
N GLU A 257 12.12 5.13 -9.53
CA GLU A 257 10.86 5.60 -10.13
C GLU A 257 9.84 5.97 -9.06
N PHE A 258 9.72 5.17 -7.99
CA PHE A 258 8.81 5.51 -6.88
C PHE A 258 9.26 6.75 -6.12
N SER A 259 10.56 6.89 -5.86
CA SER A 259 11.13 8.08 -5.22
C SER A 259 10.90 9.33 -6.06
N GLU A 260 11.07 9.24 -7.37
CA GLU A 260 10.77 10.34 -8.31
C GLU A 260 9.28 10.73 -8.29
N SER A 261 8.38 9.74 -8.19
CA SER A 261 6.94 10.01 -8.05
C SER A 261 6.62 10.81 -6.78
N LEU A 262 7.27 10.50 -5.66
CA LEU A 262 7.12 11.24 -4.40
C LEU A 262 7.74 12.64 -4.47
N GLU A 263 8.87 12.80 -5.16
CA GLU A 263 9.47 14.12 -5.44
C GLU A 263 8.49 14.98 -6.24
N LEU A 264 7.87 14.43 -7.28
CA LEU A 264 6.89 15.15 -8.09
C LEU A 264 5.63 15.53 -7.31
N ALA A 265 5.14 14.64 -6.43
CA ALA A 265 4.03 14.94 -5.52
C ALA A 265 4.37 16.11 -4.58
N ALA A 266 5.60 16.14 -4.04
CA ALA A 266 6.10 17.21 -3.20
C ALA A 266 6.23 18.54 -3.97
N GLU A 267 6.81 18.53 -5.17
CA GLU A 267 6.91 19.70 -6.06
C GLU A 267 5.51 20.24 -6.41
N ALA A 268 4.53 19.36 -6.59
CA ALA A 268 3.14 19.74 -6.81
C ALA A 268 2.45 20.35 -5.58
N GLY A 269 3.09 20.33 -4.40
CA GLY A 269 2.53 20.82 -3.14
C GLY A 269 1.46 19.92 -2.54
N VAL A 270 1.41 18.64 -2.92
CA VAL A 270 0.41 17.67 -2.45
C VAL A 270 0.65 17.29 -0.99
N LYS A 271 -0.42 17.28 -0.20
CA LYS A 271 -0.42 16.94 1.23
C LYS A 271 -0.79 15.46 1.44
N PHE A 272 0.06 14.54 0.96
CA PHE A 272 -0.09 13.11 1.21
C PHE A 272 0.41 12.75 2.62
N ASN A 273 -0.09 11.64 3.20
CA ASN A 273 0.15 11.30 4.60
C ASN A 273 1.18 10.18 4.80
N GLY A 274 1.88 9.80 3.74
CA GLY A 274 2.93 8.79 3.79
C GLY A 274 2.90 7.79 2.64
N VAL A 275 3.48 6.64 2.91
CA VAL A 275 3.54 5.51 1.97
C VAL A 275 3.31 4.18 2.69
N LEU A 276 2.90 3.18 1.90
CA LEU A 276 2.98 1.78 2.27
C LEU A 276 3.71 1.07 1.12
N CYS A 277 5.05 0.97 1.26
CA CYS A 277 5.96 0.64 0.19
C CYS A 277 6.49 -0.78 0.34
N GLY A 278 6.27 -1.60 -0.68
CA GLY A 278 6.72 -3.00 -0.71
C GLY A 278 7.86 -3.23 -1.68
N ARG A 279 7.52 -3.75 -2.86
CA ARG A 279 8.46 -4.26 -3.86
C ARG A 279 9.58 -3.30 -4.26
N ALA A 280 9.35 -2.01 -4.22
CA ALA A 280 10.39 -1.02 -4.50
C ALA A 280 11.55 -1.04 -3.48
N THR A 281 11.39 -1.67 -2.32
CA THR A 281 12.45 -1.77 -1.30
C THR A 281 13.16 -3.11 -1.29
N TRP A 282 12.50 -4.22 -1.66
CA TRP A 282 13.05 -5.56 -1.47
C TRP A 282 13.04 -6.47 -2.72
N LYS A 283 12.33 -6.12 -3.82
CA LYS A 283 12.15 -7.05 -4.97
C LYS A 283 13.47 -7.47 -5.64
N GLU A 284 14.46 -6.58 -5.69
CA GLU A 284 15.77 -6.87 -6.28
C GLU A 284 16.57 -7.91 -5.46
N GLY A 285 16.16 -8.17 -4.22
CA GLY A 285 16.69 -9.22 -3.37
C GLY A 285 16.11 -10.61 -3.65
N ILE A 286 15.04 -10.73 -4.46
CA ILE A 286 14.42 -12.03 -4.81
C ILE A 286 15.44 -12.98 -5.46
N PRO A 287 16.21 -12.56 -6.48
CA PRO A 287 17.24 -13.42 -7.07
C PRO A 287 18.35 -13.80 -6.08
N VAL A 288 18.70 -12.89 -5.15
CA VAL A 288 19.72 -13.18 -4.13
C VAL A 288 19.24 -14.30 -3.20
N TYR A 289 18.01 -14.19 -2.67
CA TYR A 289 17.43 -15.24 -1.84
C TYR A 289 17.31 -16.57 -2.59
N ALA A 290 16.75 -16.53 -3.80
CA ALA A 290 16.47 -17.73 -4.57
C ALA A 290 17.73 -18.52 -4.97
N LYS A 291 18.85 -17.84 -5.26
CA LYS A 291 20.09 -18.44 -5.78
C LYS A 291 21.17 -18.62 -4.71
N GLN A 292 21.19 -17.78 -3.67
CA GLN A 292 22.27 -17.72 -2.68
C GLN A 292 21.78 -17.98 -1.24
N GLY A 293 20.46 -18.08 -1.03
CA GLY A 293 19.86 -18.41 0.27
C GLY A 293 19.71 -17.26 1.24
N ALA A 294 19.23 -17.60 2.41
CA ALA A 294 18.76 -16.66 3.46
C ALA A 294 19.86 -15.72 3.96
N GLU A 295 21.09 -16.24 4.19
CA GLU A 295 22.18 -15.42 4.74
C GLU A 295 22.66 -14.35 3.76
N ALA A 296 22.78 -14.69 2.47
CA ALA A 296 23.12 -13.72 1.43
C ALA A 296 22.02 -12.66 1.28
N PHE A 297 20.76 -13.08 1.36
CA PHE A 297 19.62 -12.17 1.31
C PHE A 297 19.57 -11.23 2.52
N ARG A 298 19.87 -11.72 3.73
CA ARG A 298 19.98 -10.90 4.93
C ARG A 298 21.02 -9.78 4.74
N LYS A 299 22.20 -10.13 4.22
CA LYS A 299 23.26 -9.14 3.92
C LYS A 299 22.82 -8.12 2.87
N TRP A 300 22.14 -8.57 1.83
CA TRP A 300 21.58 -7.70 0.81
C TRP A 300 20.52 -6.74 1.39
N LEU A 301 19.64 -7.25 2.26
CA LEU A 301 18.64 -6.40 2.93
C LEU A 301 19.31 -5.35 3.83
N GLN A 302 20.33 -5.72 4.58
CA GLN A 302 21.08 -4.81 5.46
C GLN A 302 21.81 -3.69 4.72
N SER A 303 22.19 -3.91 3.45
CA SER A 303 22.80 -2.90 2.58
C SER A 303 21.78 -2.25 1.66
N GLU A 304 21.38 -2.93 0.57
CA GLU A 304 20.54 -2.34 -0.47
C GLU A 304 19.09 -2.18 -0.02
N GLY A 305 18.52 -3.13 0.73
CA GLY A 305 17.17 -3.03 1.26
C GLY A 305 16.99 -1.83 2.19
N VAL A 306 17.92 -1.65 3.13
CA VAL A 306 17.95 -0.50 4.05
C VAL A 306 18.18 0.82 3.30
N LYS A 307 19.08 0.83 2.33
CA LYS A 307 19.28 1.99 1.46
C LYS A 307 18.00 2.37 0.71
N ASN A 308 17.30 1.37 0.17
CA ASN A 308 16.06 1.59 -0.57
C ASN A 308 14.93 2.15 0.30
N ILE A 309 14.73 1.62 1.51
CA ILE A 309 13.68 2.14 2.40
C ILE A 309 14.02 3.54 2.91
N ASN A 310 15.29 3.82 3.24
CA ASN A 310 15.73 5.14 3.66
C ASN A 310 15.61 6.16 2.53
N ASN A 311 15.89 5.78 1.28
CA ASN A 311 15.68 6.63 0.11
C ASN A 311 14.20 7.05 -0.03
N VAL A 312 13.25 6.15 0.22
CA VAL A 312 11.82 6.48 0.26
C VAL A 312 11.52 7.39 1.47
N ASN A 313 12.03 7.08 2.66
CA ASN A 313 11.80 7.86 3.88
C ASN A 313 12.27 9.31 3.75
N ASP A 314 13.38 9.55 3.04
CA ASP A 314 13.86 10.92 2.77
C ASP A 314 12.84 11.76 2.00
N ARG A 315 12.04 11.17 1.11
CA ARG A 315 10.97 11.85 0.37
C ARG A 315 9.76 12.14 1.25
N LEU A 316 9.58 11.37 2.34
CA LEU A 316 8.50 11.60 3.30
C LEU A 316 8.71 12.83 4.19
N LYS A 317 9.84 13.53 4.10
CA LYS A 317 10.01 14.86 4.70
C LYS A 317 8.94 15.84 4.22
N ALA A 318 8.46 15.69 2.99
CA ALA A 318 7.39 16.48 2.40
C ALA A 318 5.97 16.00 2.76
N ALA A 319 5.82 14.83 3.35
CA ALA A 319 4.53 14.29 3.76
C ALA A 319 3.94 15.06 4.94
N SER A 320 2.61 15.16 4.95
CA SER A 320 1.84 15.84 6.01
C SER A 320 1.33 14.83 7.04
N SER A 321 1.18 15.27 8.29
CA SER A 321 0.56 14.47 9.34
C SER A 321 -0.91 14.18 9.01
N TRP A 322 -1.38 12.95 9.28
CA TRP A 322 -2.81 12.64 9.24
C TRP A 322 -3.61 13.38 10.33
N HIS A 323 -2.97 13.89 11.38
CA HIS A 323 -3.60 14.73 12.40
C HIS A 323 -4.20 16.02 11.83
N SER A 324 -3.77 16.46 10.64
CA SER A 324 -4.36 17.61 9.96
C SER A 324 -5.79 17.35 9.44
N ILE A 325 -6.20 16.08 9.36
CA ILE A 325 -7.50 15.65 8.83
C ILE A 325 -8.41 15.15 9.95
N TYR A 326 -7.83 14.40 10.92
CA TYR A 326 -8.57 13.92 12.09
C TYR A 326 -8.27 14.76 13.31
N GLU A 327 -9.34 15.19 13.99
CA GLU A 327 -9.25 15.83 15.31
C GLU A 327 -8.74 14.79 16.33
N VAL A 328 -7.58 15.07 16.89
CA VAL A 328 -7.04 14.32 18.02
C VAL A 328 -7.40 15.12 19.28
N GLU A 329 -8.18 14.54 20.17
CA GLU A 329 -8.38 15.16 21.49
C GLU A 329 -7.03 15.32 22.17
N PRO A 330 -6.71 16.52 22.75
CA PRO A 330 -5.50 16.65 23.56
C PRO A 330 -5.54 15.54 24.62
N ALA A 331 -4.43 14.82 24.79
CA ALA A 331 -4.32 13.89 25.90
C ALA A 331 -4.72 14.67 27.15
N MET A 332 -5.73 14.21 27.90
CA MET A 332 -5.97 14.75 29.24
C MET A 332 -4.67 14.53 30.00
N VAL A 333 -3.94 15.60 30.22
CA VAL A 333 -2.79 15.61 31.12
C VAL A 333 -3.38 15.20 32.45
N GLY A 334 -3.02 13.99 32.90
CA GLY A 334 -3.60 13.39 34.08
C GLY A 334 -3.50 14.35 35.27
N ALA A 335 -4.62 14.47 35.96
CA ALA A 335 -4.68 15.05 37.29
C ALA A 335 -3.99 14.10 38.30
#